data_cdc31997f9dc19b11b63774ec4bbc9b5
#
_entry.id   cdc31997f9dc19b11b63774ec4bbc9b5
#
_cell.length_a   1.000
_cell.length_b   1.000
_cell.length_c   1.000
_cell.angle_alpha   90.00
_cell.angle_beta   90.00
_cell.angle_gamma   90.00
#
_symmetry.space_group_name_H-M   'P 1'
#
loop_
_entity.id
_entity.type
_entity.pdbx_description
1 polymer ?
#
loop_
_entity_poly.entity_id
_entity_poly.type
_entity_poly.pdbx_seq_one_letter_code
_entity_poly.pdbx_strand_id
1 'polypeptide(L)'
;MGVKILTKIAIVTDSTAYLAQNICDRLHITVAPISVAFGDQQYRERVDISDAEFYERLKTEKVFPTTAPPSMGVMGELYHSLAEAGYEEVVSIHLSGGISGFINNLHAFAAGITEIKVHVVDAQIAVQPMGYMVIQAAKMAVAGSSAEEIIAKMTELKATIGEYFIVDDLQNLVHSGRLGSGSAFVGSLLKVKPILSLNKEKYNIEAVDKVRSMKRARTNIVSRFLEETKNLPYTVRVFLCGTNNEPEVEKWQQSIQSKLTNVAAVETGQIGPVVGAHLGSGVFSILWIKEVA
;
A
#
# COMPACT_ATOMS: atom_id res chain seq x y z
N MET A 1 24.32 36.34 -5.67
CA MET A 1 23.72 35.00 -5.68
C MET A 1 23.08 34.79 -4.33
N GLY A 2 21.74 34.84 -4.25
CA GLY A 2 21.00 34.58 -3.01
C GLY A 2 21.16 33.10 -2.64
N VAL A 3 21.57 32.81 -1.40
CA VAL A 3 21.52 31.44 -0.86
C VAL A 3 20.05 31.01 -0.88
N LYS A 4 19.69 30.03 -1.71
CA LYS A 4 18.37 29.43 -1.68
C LYS A 4 18.26 28.68 -0.33
N ILE A 5 17.56 29.24 0.62
CA ILE A 5 17.23 28.53 1.87
C ILE A 5 16.33 27.39 1.43
N LEU A 6 16.82 26.17 1.54
CA LEU A 6 16.04 24.96 1.21
C LEU A 6 15.04 24.74 2.36
N THR A 7 13.76 24.76 2.04
CA THR A 7 12.69 24.37 2.96
C THR A 7 12.88 22.93 3.41
N LYS A 8 12.91 22.71 4.72
CA LYS A 8 13.08 21.36 5.27
C LYS A 8 11.76 20.61 5.25
N ILE A 9 11.65 19.60 4.39
CA ILE A 9 10.43 18.83 4.16
C ILE A 9 10.50 17.47 4.84
N ALA A 10 9.51 17.14 5.68
CA ALA A 10 9.34 15.81 6.26
C ALA A 10 8.49 14.94 5.35
N ILE A 11 8.80 13.64 5.30
CA ILE A 11 7.98 12.63 4.62
C ILE A 11 7.33 11.74 5.68
N VAL A 12 6.01 11.70 5.65
CA VAL A 12 5.17 10.88 6.53
C VAL A 12 4.39 9.88 5.71
N THR A 13 4.22 8.67 6.24
CA THR A 13 3.38 7.64 5.65
C THR A 13 2.71 6.81 6.75
N ASP A 14 1.88 5.85 6.37
CA ASP A 14 1.35 4.84 7.31
C ASP A 14 2.03 3.48 7.12
N SER A 15 1.75 2.56 8.04
CA SER A 15 2.43 1.26 8.10
C SER A 15 2.16 0.36 6.89
N THR A 16 1.08 0.60 6.11
CA THR A 16 0.78 -0.19 4.91
C THR A 16 1.73 0.07 3.74
N ALA A 17 2.67 1.01 3.86
CA ALA A 17 3.80 1.17 2.94
C ALA A 17 4.82 0.02 3.05
N TYR A 18 4.79 -0.74 4.15
CA TYR A 18 5.65 -1.90 4.45
C TYR A 18 7.15 -1.65 4.24
N LEU A 19 7.60 -0.47 4.62
CA LEU A 19 9.00 -0.08 4.55
C LEU A 19 9.83 -0.78 5.62
N ALA A 20 11.05 -1.17 5.26
CA ALA A 20 12.01 -1.67 6.23
C ALA A 20 12.53 -0.51 7.10
N GLN A 21 12.72 -0.74 8.40
CA GLN A 21 13.13 0.27 9.36
C GLN A 21 14.43 0.99 8.96
N ASN A 22 15.43 0.25 8.46
CA ASN A 22 16.69 0.81 8.00
C ASN A 22 16.54 1.78 6.80
N ILE A 23 15.49 1.63 6.00
CA ILE A 23 15.17 2.58 4.92
C ILE A 23 14.53 3.84 5.52
N CYS A 24 13.59 3.67 6.46
CA CYS A 24 12.96 4.78 7.17
C CYS A 24 14.01 5.64 7.89
N ASP A 25 14.91 5.02 8.63
CA ASP A 25 15.99 5.71 9.36
C ASP A 25 16.91 6.50 8.42
N ARG A 26 17.37 5.86 7.34
CA ARG A 26 18.30 6.47 6.37
C ARG A 26 17.69 7.63 5.61
N LEU A 27 16.40 7.56 5.30
CA LEU A 27 15.70 8.57 4.49
C LEU A 27 14.83 9.51 5.34
N HIS A 28 14.90 9.40 6.66
CA HIS A 28 14.12 10.20 7.61
C HIS A 28 12.60 10.14 7.34
N ILE A 29 12.09 8.92 7.03
CA ILE A 29 10.67 8.71 6.81
C ILE A 29 10.00 8.43 8.15
N THR A 30 8.95 9.17 8.47
CA THR A 30 8.13 8.93 9.65
C THR A 30 6.94 8.06 9.30
N VAL A 31 6.77 6.95 10.02
CA VAL A 31 5.65 6.00 9.81
C VAL A 31 4.64 6.14 10.94
N ALA A 32 3.39 6.46 10.60
CA ALA A 32 2.25 6.45 11.52
C ALA A 32 1.59 5.06 11.48
N PRO A 33 1.73 4.22 12.53
CA PRO A 33 1.25 2.86 12.49
C PRO A 33 -0.28 2.80 12.53
N ILE A 34 -0.86 2.02 11.62
CA ILE A 34 -2.27 1.63 11.69
C ILE A 34 -2.39 0.46 12.67
N SER A 35 -3.49 0.38 13.39
CA SER A 35 -3.72 -0.69 14.34
C SER A 35 -4.60 -1.80 13.75
N VAL A 36 -4.33 -3.04 14.18
CA VAL A 36 -5.24 -4.16 14.01
C VAL A 36 -5.79 -4.59 15.38
N ALA A 37 -7.02 -5.10 15.42
CA ALA A 37 -7.63 -5.57 16.64
C ALA A 37 -8.26 -6.96 16.47
N PHE A 38 -8.10 -7.80 17.47
CA PHE A 38 -8.82 -9.06 17.66
C PHE A 38 -9.72 -8.90 18.88
N GLY A 39 -11.04 -8.74 18.68
CA GLY A 39 -11.96 -8.37 19.74
C GLY A 39 -11.55 -7.03 20.38
N ASP A 40 -11.33 -7.02 21.69
CA ASP A 40 -10.96 -5.81 22.44
C ASP A 40 -9.44 -5.56 22.49
N GLN A 41 -8.62 -6.45 21.93
CA GLN A 41 -7.17 -6.31 21.93
C GLN A 41 -6.68 -5.63 20.67
N GLN A 42 -6.07 -4.45 20.82
CA GLN A 42 -5.57 -3.63 19.73
C GLN A 42 -4.04 -3.61 19.69
N TYR A 43 -3.46 -3.69 18.52
CA TYR A 43 -2.02 -3.75 18.27
C TYR A 43 -1.65 -2.82 17.11
N ARG A 44 -0.63 -1.99 17.29
CA ARG A 44 -0.03 -1.21 16.21
C ARG A 44 0.78 -2.14 15.31
N GLU A 45 0.48 -2.11 14.00
CA GLU A 45 1.13 -2.94 13.01
C GLU A 45 2.66 -2.76 13.04
N ARG A 46 3.40 -3.87 13.12
CA ARG A 46 4.86 -3.95 13.16
C ARG A 46 5.53 -3.20 14.32
N VAL A 47 4.75 -2.73 15.30
CA VAL A 47 5.21 -2.16 16.55
C VAL A 47 4.87 -3.08 17.72
N ASP A 48 3.60 -3.44 17.85
CA ASP A 48 3.08 -4.25 18.96
C ASP A 48 2.81 -5.70 18.53
N ILE A 49 2.70 -5.97 17.23
CA ILE A 49 2.47 -7.29 16.65
C ILE A 49 3.31 -7.48 15.38
N SER A 50 3.98 -8.62 15.28
CA SER A 50 4.69 -9.01 14.07
C SER A 50 3.75 -9.59 13.00
N ASP A 51 4.22 -9.62 11.73
CA ASP A 51 3.47 -10.23 10.62
C ASP A 51 3.19 -11.72 10.94
N ALA A 52 4.18 -12.47 11.43
CA ALA A 52 4.05 -13.89 11.75
C ALA A 52 3.03 -14.15 12.87
N GLU A 53 3.08 -13.37 13.95
CA GLU A 53 2.14 -13.48 15.07
C GLU A 53 0.72 -13.17 14.62
N PHE A 54 0.52 -12.12 13.83
CA PHE A 54 -0.79 -11.77 13.28
C PHE A 54 -1.39 -12.92 12.47
N TYR A 55 -0.63 -13.52 11.54
CA TYR A 55 -1.15 -14.59 10.70
C TYR A 55 -1.39 -15.90 11.46
N GLU A 56 -0.64 -16.18 12.53
CA GLU A 56 -0.94 -17.31 13.40
C GLU A 56 -2.25 -17.08 14.16
N ARG A 57 -2.48 -15.87 14.67
CA ARG A 57 -3.75 -15.51 15.31
C ARG A 57 -4.92 -15.52 14.32
N LEU A 58 -4.73 -15.00 13.11
CA LEU A 58 -5.75 -15.02 12.06
C LEU A 58 -6.21 -16.45 11.72
N LYS A 59 -5.31 -17.44 11.82
CA LYS A 59 -5.60 -18.85 11.58
C LYS A 59 -6.31 -19.52 12.76
N THR A 60 -6.00 -19.13 13.98
CA THR A 60 -6.43 -19.83 15.21
C THR A 60 -7.64 -19.17 15.87
N GLU A 61 -7.79 -17.86 15.77
CA GLU A 61 -8.89 -17.12 16.36
C GLU A 61 -10.15 -17.17 15.48
N LYS A 62 -11.31 -17.21 16.14
CA LYS A 62 -12.62 -17.24 15.47
C LYS A 62 -13.16 -15.84 15.14
N VAL A 63 -12.51 -14.80 15.67
CA VAL A 63 -12.94 -13.41 15.51
C VAL A 63 -12.24 -12.83 14.28
N PHE A 64 -13.00 -12.25 13.37
CA PHE A 64 -12.42 -11.49 12.27
C PHE A 64 -11.70 -10.25 12.82
N PRO A 65 -10.43 -10.02 12.44
CA PRO A 65 -9.72 -8.82 12.84
C PRO A 65 -10.35 -7.56 12.23
N THR A 66 -10.23 -6.46 12.94
CA THR A 66 -10.59 -5.13 12.45
C THR A 66 -9.36 -4.23 12.39
N THR A 67 -9.46 -3.10 11.69
CA THR A 67 -8.36 -2.14 11.57
C THR A 67 -8.82 -0.74 11.93
N ALA A 68 -7.95 0.05 12.54
CA ALA A 68 -8.20 1.43 12.90
C ALA A 68 -6.98 2.29 12.48
N PRO A 69 -7.17 3.32 11.64
CA PRO A 69 -6.09 4.26 11.33
C PRO A 69 -5.71 5.07 12.59
N PRO A 70 -4.54 5.75 12.57
CA PRO A 70 -4.17 6.69 13.61
C PRO A 70 -5.26 7.73 13.82
N SER A 71 -5.54 8.10 15.08
CA SER A 71 -6.49 9.18 15.37
C SER A 71 -5.92 10.53 14.89
N MET A 72 -6.80 11.50 14.63
CA MET A 72 -6.36 12.84 14.24
C MET A 72 -5.53 13.51 15.35
N GLY A 73 -5.76 13.17 16.63
CA GLY A 73 -4.90 13.61 17.72
C GLY A 73 -3.47 13.09 17.59
N VAL A 74 -3.30 11.80 17.34
CA VAL A 74 -1.97 11.20 17.09
C VAL A 74 -1.28 11.82 15.88
N MET A 75 -2.01 12.08 14.80
CA MET A 75 -1.45 12.77 13.63
C MET A 75 -1.05 14.22 13.94
N GLY A 76 -1.86 14.93 14.76
CA GLY A 76 -1.54 16.28 15.21
C GLY A 76 -0.25 16.32 16.05
N GLU A 77 -0.11 15.44 17.03
CA GLU A 77 1.11 15.31 17.83
C GLU A 77 2.33 14.99 16.98
N LEU A 78 2.18 14.11 15.96
CA LEU A 78 3.25 13.79 15.03
C LEU A 78 3.67 15.02 14.21
N TYR A 79 2.72 15.77 13.66
CA TYR A 79 3.05 16.98 12.88
C TYR A 79 3.64 18.09 13.76
N HIS A 80 3.15 18.24 14.98
CA HIS A 80 3.71 19.17 15.95
C HIS A 80 5.18 18.82 16.28
N SER A 81 5.49 17.55 16.53
CA SER A 81 6.88 17.12 16.79
C SER A 81 7.81 17.36 15.60
N LEU A 82 7.30 17.25 14.36
CA LEU A 82 8.08 17.58 13.17
C LEU A 82 8.33 19.09 13.06
N ALA A 83 7.33 19.93 13.39
CA ALA A 83 7.52 21.38 13.44
C ALA A 83 8.59 21.77 14.49
N GLU A 84 8.55 21.19 15.69
CA GLU A 84 9.57 21.39 16.73
C GLU A 84 10.98 20.93 16.29
N ALA A 85 11.06 19.87 15.45
CA ALA A 85 12.31 19.42 14.85
C ALA A 85 12.82 20.31 13.70
N GLY A 86 12.10 21.43 13.43
CA GLY A 86 12.46 22.44 12.44
C GLY A 86 12.13 22.07 11.01
N TYR A 87 11.16 21.18 10.78
CA TYR A 87 10.55 21.00 9.47
C TYR A 87 9.51 22.10 9.23
N GLU A 88 9.44 22.61 8.00
CA GLU A 88 8.54 23.69 7.60
C GLU A 88 7.33 23.14 6.84
N GLU A 89 7.51 22.05 6.11
CA GLU A 89 6.46 21.38 5.35
C GLU A 89 6.50 19.86 5.56
N VAL A 90 5.35 19.21 5.42
CA VAL A 90 5.19 17.75 5.45
C VAL A 90 4.50 17.28 4.17
N VAL A 91 5.06 16.30 3.50
CA VAL A 91 4.35 15.52 2.48
C VAL A 91 3.93 14.18 3.11
N SER A 92 2.63 14.05 3.39
CA SER A 92 2.02 12.93 4.12
C SER A 92 1.29 12.02 3.13
N ILE A 93 1.91 10.87 2.81
CA ILE A 93 1.50 9.95 1.75
C ILE A 93 0.86 8.72 2.39
N HIS A 94 -0.39 8.45 2.09
CA HIS A 94 -1.16 7.40 2.77
C HIS A 94 -1.92 6.50 1.80
N LEU A 95 -2.37 5.35 2.34
CA LEU A 95 -3.15 4.36 1.60
C LEU A 95 -4.43 4.97 0.99
N SER A 96 -4.91 4.31 -0.07
CA SER A 96 -6.05 4.75 -0.88
C SER A 96 -7.29 5.14 -0.07
N GLY A 97 -7.84 6.31 -0.40
CA GLY A 97 -9.15 6.77 0.08
C GLY A 97 -10.32 5.89 -0.36
N GLY A 98 -10.14 5.07 -1.38
CA GLY A 98 -11.17 4.11 -1.84
C GLY A 98 -11.31 2.87 -0.95
N ILE A 99 -10.32 2.59 -0.09
CA ILE A 99 -10.33 1.46 0.85
C ILE A 99 -10.29 1.88 2.31
N SER A 100 -10.02 3.15 2.60
CA SER A 100 -9.97 3.72 3.95
C SER A 100 -10.50 5.15 3.98
N GLY A 101 -11.33 5.47 4.95
CA GLY A 101 -11.77 6.86 5.19
C GLY A 101 -10.70 7.78 5.79
N PHE A 102 -9.52 7.25 6.11
CA PHE A 102 -8.45 7.97 6.79
C PHE A 102 -8.00 9.22 6.03
N ILE A 103 -7.75 9.09 4.72
CA ILE A 103 -7.24 10.18 3.90
C ILE A 103 -8.19 11.40 3.85
N ASN A 104 -9.49 11.17 3.78
CA ASN A 104 -10.48 12.24 3.77
C ASN A 104 -10.54 12.99 5.11
N ASN A 105 -10.47 12.24 6.22
CA ASN A 105 -10.41 12.82 7.56
C ASN A 105 -9.11 13.61 7.77
N LEU A 106 -8.00 13.09 7.26
CA LEU A 106 -6.69 13.73 7.36
C LEU A 106 -6.63 15.02 6.55
N HIS A 107 -7.22 15.08 5.35
CA HIS A 107 -7.33 16.31 4.57
C HIS A 107 -8.09 17.40 5.33
N ALA A 108 -9.24 17.05 5.91
CA ALA A 108 -10.03 18.02 6.68
C ALA A 108 -9.28 18.49 7.94
N PHE A 109 -8.59 17.60 8.63
CA PHE A 109 -7.82 17.91 9.83
C PHE A 109 -6.58 18.76 9.51
N ALA A 110 -5.83 18.41 8.48
CA ALA A 110 -4.60 19.11 8.08
C ALA A 110 -4.83 20.59 7.72
N ALA A 111 -6.03 20.93 7.20
CA ALA A 111 -6.40 22.31 6.90
C ALA A 111 -6.45 23.22 8.15
N GLY A 112 -6.56 22.65 9.36
CA GLY A 112 -6.54 23.39 10.63
C GLY A 112 -5.17 23.51 11.28
N ILE A 113 -4.13 22.86 10.75
CA ILE A 113 -2.77 22.91 11.29
C ILE A 113 -2.07 24.17 10.75
N THR A 114 -1.50 24.95 11.66
CA THR A 114 -0.88 26.25 11.33
C THR A 114 0.62 26.31 11.58
N GLU A 115 1.14 25.46 12.44
CA GLU A 115 2.55 25.43 12.84
C GLU A 115 3.49 24.79 11.78
N ILE A 116 2.94 23.96 10.90
CA ILE A 116 3.64 23.33 9.79
C ILE A 116 2.70 23.14 8.62
N LYS A 117 3.16 23.34 7.39
CA LYS A 117 2.31 23.17 6.21
C LYS A 117 2.21 21.69 5.82
N VAL A 118 1.02 21.10 5.91
CA VAL A 118 0.80 19.68 5.64
C VAL A 118 0.16 19.47 4.27
N HIS A 119 0.85 18.73 3.41
CA HIS A 119 0.37 18.29 2.12
C HIS A 119 -0.03 16.81 2.19
N VAL A 120 -1.32 16.54 2.17
CA VAL A 120 -1.86 15.19 2.22
C VAL A 120 -1.94 14.61 0.81
N VAL A 121 -1.35 13.43 0.59
CA VAL A 121 -1.30 12.74 -0.70
C VAL A 121 -1.98 11.38 -0.58
N ASP A 122 -3.07 11.19 -1.32
CA ASP A 122 -3.69 9.89 -1.54
C ASP A 122 -2.85 9.10 -2.55
N ALA A 123 -2.24 8.01 -2.10
CA ALA A 123 -1.44 7.13 -2.97
C ALA A 123 -2.31 6.33 -3.96
N GLN A 124 -3.63 6.25 -3.73
CA GLN A 124 -4.58 5.47 -4.52
C GLN A 124 -4.25 3.97 -4.59
N ILE A 125 -3.37 3.53 -3.73
CA ILE A 125 -2.90 2.14 -3.54
C ILE A 125 -2.48 1.98 -2.08
N ALA A 126 -2.11 0.79 -1.68
CA ALA A 126 -1.33 0.46 -0.48
C ALA A 126 -0.16 -0.44 -0.88
N VAL A 127 0.49 -1.04 0.08
CA VAL A 127 1.57 -2.02 -0.05
C VAL A 127 2.81 -1.47 -0.79
N GLN A 128 3.58 -2.34 -1.43
CA GLN A 128 4.91 -2.00 -1.97
C GLN A 128 4.93 -0.85 -3.00
N PRO A 129 3.97 -0.68 -3.92
CA PRO A 129 3.95 0.50 -4.80
C PRO A 129 3.84 1.82 -4.02
N MET A 130 3.02 1.88 -2.95
CA MET A 130 2.98 3.04 -2.06
C MET A 130 4.33 3.23 -1.35
N GLY A 131 4.93 2.15 -0.84
CA GLY A 131 6.27 2.18 -0.25
C GLY A 131 7.32 2.74 -1.21
N TYR A 132 7.27 2.32 -2.48
CA TYR A 132 8.15 2.86 -3.52
C TYR A 132 7.95 4.36 -3.74
N MET A 133 6.70 4.83 -3.82
CA MET A 133 6.40 6.26 -3.92
C MET A 133 6.98 7.04 -2.73
N VAL A 134 6.80 6.55 -1.51
CA VAL A 134 7.32 7.17 -0.27
C VAL A 134 8.85 7.25 -0.31
N ILE A 135 9.54 6.20 -0.75
CA ILE A 135 11.00 6.20 -0.93
C ILE A 135 11.43 7.26 -1.94
N GLN A 136 10.74 7.39 -3.08
CA GLN A 136 11.08 8.40 -4.08
C GLN A 136 10.83 9.82 -3.54
N ALA A 137 9.72 10.06 -2.85
CA ALA A 137 9.45 11.33 -2.18
C ALA A 137 10.55 11.71 -1.18
N ALA A 138 10.98 10.74 -0.35
CA ALA A 138 12.02 10.97 0.63
C ALA A 138 13.40 11.26 -0.01
N LYS A 139 13.76 10.54 -1.09
CA LYS A 139 14.98 10.85 -1.85
C LYS A 139 14.94 12.25 -2.44
N MET A 140 13.79 12.70 -2.98
CA MET A 140 13.62 14.05 -3.51
C MET A 140 13.75 15.10 -2.39
N ALA A 141 13.13 14.87 -1.23
CA ALA A 141 13.24 15.77 -0.07
C ALA A 141 14.70 15.92 0.39
N VAL A 142 15.44 14.81 0.50
CA VAL A 142 16.88 14.81 0.84
C VAL A 142 17.71 15.55 -0.22
N ALA A 143 17.32 15.44 -1.51
CA ALA A 143 17.96 16.16 -2.61
C ALA A 143 17.60 17.66 -2.68
N GLY A 144 16.70 18.14 -1.81
CA GLY A 144 16.31 19.55 -1.74
C GLY A 144 15.22 19.95 -2.74
N SER A 145 14.43 19.02 -3.23
CA SER A 145 13.22 19.32 -4.02
C SER A 145 12.16 20.02 -3.17
N SER A 146 11.35 20.86 -3.79
CA SER A 146 10.18 21.48 -3.14
C SER A 146 9.05 20.50 -2.92
N ALA A 147 8.11 20.81 -2.02
CA ALA A 147 6.92 20.00 -1.79
C ALA A 147 6.08 19.86 -3.07
N GLU A 148 5.97 20.92 -3.86
CA GLU A 148 5.25 20.92 -5.15
C GLU A 148 5.89 19.95 -6.14
N GLU A 149 7.22 19.92 -6.25
CA GLU A 149 7.94 18.99 -7.12
C GLU A 149 7.74 17.53 -6.68
N ILE A 150 7.78 17.28 -5.36
CA ILE A 150 7.52 15.95 -4.79
C ILE A 150 6.09 15.52 -5.10
N ILE A 151 5.09 16.36 -4.85
CA ILE A 151 3.67 16.07 -5.11
C ILE A 151 3.40 15.83 -6.59
N ALA A 152 4.00 16.63 -7.47
CA ALA A 152 3.91 16.43 -8.92
C ALA A 152 4.47 15.07 -9.32
N LYS A 153 5.61 14.66 -8.75
CA LYS A 153 6.20 13.33 -8.98
C LYS A 153 5.32 12.21 -8.45
N MET A 154 4.73 12.37 -7.26
CA MET A 154 3.77 11.39 -6.73
C MET A 154 2.54 11.27 -7.63
N THR A 155 2.06 12.37 -8.17
CA THR A 155 0.94 12.39 -9.12
C THR A 155 1.27 11.68 -10.43
N GLU A 156 2.48 11.87 -10.97
CA GLU A 156 2.98 11.12 -12.12
C GLU A 156 3.05 9.61 -11.82
N LEU A 157 3.66 9.23 -10.71
CA LEU A 157 3.90 7.83 -10.36
C LEU A 157 2.60 7.07 -10.13
N LYS A 158 1.66 7.61 -9.34
CA LYS A 158 0.39 6.94 -9.06
C LYS A 158 -0.44 6.66 -10.31
N ALA A 159 -0.34 7.51 -11.34
CA ALA A 159 -1.01 7.28 -12.62
C ALA A 159 -0.45 6.08 -13.43
N THR A 160 0.70 5.55 -13.01
CA THR A 160 1.37 4.41 -13.66
C THR A 160 1.19 3.09 -12.91
N ILE A 161 0.51 3.13 -11.76
CA ILE A 161 0.28 1.94 -10.94
C ILE A 161 -0.73 1.02 -11.62
N GLY A 162 -0.39 -0.26 -11.65
CA GLY A 162 -1.32 -1.32 -11.94
C GLY A 162 -1.17 -2.45 -10.94
N GLU A 163 -2.24 -3.21 -10.77
CA GLU A 163 -2.28 -4.28 -9.79
C GLU A 163 -3.34 -5.32 -10.13
N TYR A 164 -3.00 -6.57 -9.84
CA TYR A 164 -3.94 -7.69 -9.77
C TYR A 164 -3.60 -8.54 -8.56
N PHE A 165 -4.61 -8.97 -7.83
CA PHE A 165 -4.41 -9.87 -6.69
C PHE A 165 -5.50 -10.94 -6.63
N ILE A 166 -5.15 -12.05 -5.99
CA ILE A 166 -5.97 -13.22 -5.83
C ILE A 166 -6.07 -13.49 -4.35
N VAL A 167 -7.26 -13.67 -3.82
CA VAL A 167 -7.50 -14.10 -2.45
C VAL A 167 -7.89 -15.58 -2.42
N ASP A 168 -7.67 -16.24 -1.29
CA ASP A 168 -8.09 -17.63 -1.14
C ASP A 168 -9.62 -17.75 -1.09
N ASP A 169 -10.25 -16.84 -0.36
CA ASP A 169 -11.70 -16.63 -0.34
C ASP A 169 -12.02 -15.14 -0.10
N LEU A 170 -13.30 -14.77 -0.13
CA LEU A 170 -13.75 -13.39 0.03
C LEU A 170 -14.25 -13.06 1.44
N GLN A 171 -14.16 -13.97 2.41
CA GLN A 171 -14.81 -13.80 3.72
C GLN A 171 -14.33 -12.54 4.44
N ASN A 172 -13.02 -12.33 4.50
CA ASN A 172 -12.42 -11.15 5.13
C ASN A 172 -12.85 -9.85 4.45
N LEU A 173 -12.86 -9.81 3.11
CA LEU A 173 -13.28 -8.63 2.35
C LEU A 173 -14.75 -8.30 2.53
N VAL A 174 -15.61 -9.32 2.55
CA VAL A 174 -17.06 -9.16 2.77
C VAL A 174 -17.33 -8.70 4.20
N HIS A 175 -16.71 -9.37 5.19
CA HIS A 175 -16.89 -9.03 6.58
C HIS A 175 -16.43 -7.60 6.89
N SER A 176 -15.31 -7.21 6.34
CA SER A 176 -14.75 -5.86 6.54
C SER A 176 -15.39 -4.76 5.68
N GLY A 177 -16.26 -5.11 4.74
CA GLY A 177 -16.94 -4.17 3.84
C GLY A 177 -16.04 -3.46 2.83
N ARG A 178 -14.84 -4.02 2.51
CA ARG A 178 -13.89 -3.44 1.54
C ARG A 178 -14.07 -4.00 0.14
N LEU A 179 -14.92 -5.00 -0.06
CA LEU A 179 -15.35 -5.40 -1.39
C LEU A 179 -16.40 -4.40 -1.90
N GLY A 180 -16.15 -3.79 -3.05
CA GLY A 180 -17.06 -2.84 -3.69
C GLY A 180 -18.41 -3.45 -4.06
N SER A 181 -19.27 -2.70 -4.73
CA SER A 181 -20.69 -3.02 -5.05
C SER A 181 -20.94 -4.34 -5.81
N GLY A 182 -19.89 -5.11 -6.09
CA GLY A 182 -19.95 -6.49 -6.61
C GLY A 182 -20.34 -7.56 -5.60
N SER A 183 -20.78 -7.19 -4.38
CA SER A 183 -21.22 -8.16 -3.35
C SER A 183 -22.35 -9.12 -3.80
N ALA A 184 -23.11 -8.78 -4.84
CA ALA A 184 -24.04 -9.71 -5.52
C ALA A 184 -23.33 -10.95 -6.12
N PHE A 185 -22.02 -10.91 -6.32
CA PHE A 185 -21.20 -12.02 -6.79
C PHE A 185 -20.81 -13.04 -5.71
N VAL A 186 -20.90 -12.71 -4.41
CA VAL A 186 -20.40 -13.56 -3.31
C VAL A 186 -21.02 -14.96 -3.34
N GLY A 187 -22.30 -15.08 -3.60
CA GLY A 187 -22.98 -16.38 -3.69
C GLY A 187 -22.51 -17.28 -4.86
N SER A 188 -22.00 -16.68 -5.94
CA SER A 188 -21.50 -17.40 -7.13
C SER A 188 -20.00 -17.72 -7.09
N LEU A 189 -19.28 -17.22 -6.08
CA LEU A 189 -17.81 -17.35 -5.93
C LEU A 189 -17.39 -18.51 -5.00
N LEU A 190 -18.35 -19.26 -4.46
CA LEU A 190 -18.07 -20.52 -3.78
C LEU A 190 -17.35 -21.49 -4.74
N LYS A 191 -16.16 -21.95 -4.36
CA LYS A 191 -15.28 -22.87 -5.12
C LYS A 191 -14.56 -22.27 -6.33
N VAL A 192 -14.44 -20.94 -6.45
CA VAL A 192 -13.60 -20.28 -7.44
C VAL A 192 -12.60 -19.35 -6.75
N LYS A 193 -11.52 -18.99 -7.44
CA LYS A 193 -10.54 -17.99 -7.01
C LYS A 193 -10.84 -16.69 -7.74
N PRO A 194 -11.29 -15.64 -7.04
CA PRO A 194 -11.54 -14.35 -7.65
C PRO A 194 -10.21 -13.67 -7.99
N ILE A 195 -10.19 -12.97 -9.11
CA ILE A 195 -9.13 -12.03 -9.47
C ILE A 195 -9.67 -10.64 -9.18
N LEU A 196 -8.95 -9.91 -8.38
CA LEU A 196 -9.33 -8.61 -7.85
C LEU A 196 -8.39 -7.54 -8.38
N SER A 197 -8.90 -6.31 -8.48
CA SER A 197 -8.15 -5.10 -8.80
C SER A 197 -8.84 -3.91 -8.12
N LEU A 198 -8.17 -2.77 -8.06
CA LEU A 198 -8.80 -1.51 -7.66
C LEU A 198 -9.53 -0.89 -8.84
N ASN A 199 -10.76 -0.44 -8.63
CA ASN A 199 -11.49 0.34 -9.60
C ASN A 199 -10.75 1.65 -9.90
N LYS A 200 -10.59 2.00 -11.18
CA LYS A 200 -9.78 3.17 -11.59
C LYS A 200 -10.42 4.53 -11.29
N GLU A 201 -11.71 4.56 -10.96
CA GLU A 201 -12.41 5.80 -10.60
C GLU A 201 -12.52 5.99 -9.08
N LYS A 202 -12.86 4.91 -8.36
CA LYS A 202 -13.15 4.94 -6.92
C LYS A 202 -12.03 4.35 -6.06
N TYR A 203 -11.07 3.66 -6.68
CA TYR A 203 -9.97 2.97 -6.01
C TYR A 203 -10.39 2.01 -4.90
N ASN A 204 -11.62 1.46 -5.01
CA ASN A 204 -12.14 0.39 -4.17
C ASN A 204 -11.89 -0.98 -4.82
N ILE A 205 -11.93 -2.05 -4.03
CA ILE A 205 -11.64 -3.41 -4.49
C ILE A 205 -12.83 -3.97 -5.26
N GLU A 206 -12.58 -4.45 -6.48
CA GLU A 206 -13.58 -5.10 -7.34
C GLU A 206 -13.08 -6.43 -7.89
N ALA A 207 -14.01 -7.37 -8.09
CA ALA A 207 -13.72 -8.61 -8.77
C ALA A 207 -13.77 -8.39 -10.30
N VAL A 208 -12.63 -8.58 -10.98
CA VAL A 208 -12.49 -8.38 -12.43
C VAL A 208 -12.56 -9.69 -13.21
N ASP A 209 -12.36 -10.84 -12.53
CA ASP A 209 -12.46 -12.18 -13.14
C ASP A 209 -12.59 -13.25 -12.05
N LYS A 210 -12.88 -14.50 -12.47
CA LYS A 210 -12.94 -15.67 -11.59
C LYS A 210 -12.44 -16.92 -12.30
N VAL A 211 -11.62 -17.69 -11.61
CA VAL A 211 -11.06 -18.94 -12.15
C VAL A 211 -11.16 -20.08 -11.12
N ARG A 212 -11.04 -21.34 -11.60
CA ARG A 212 -11.28 -22.52 -10.74
C ARG A 212 -10.10 -22.94 -9.85
N SER A 213 -8.91 -22.39 -10.05
CA SER A 213 -7.74 -22.78 -9.24
C SER A 213 -6.72 -21.65 -9.10
N MET A 214 -5.99 -21.65 -8.00
CA MET A 214 -4.91 -20.69 -7.72
C MET A 214 -3.84 -20.69 -8.82
N LYS A 215 -3.47 -21.86 -9.36
CA LYS A 215 -2.52 -21.97 -10.47
C LYS A 215 -3.00 -21.19 -11.71
N ARG A 216 -4.28 -21.36 -12.09
CA ARG A 216 -4.86 -20.62 -13.23
C ARG A 216 -4.99 -19.14 -12.93
N ALA A 217 -5.33 -18.76 -11.70
CA ALA A 217 -5.41 -17.38 -11.28
C ALA A 217 -4.06 -16.67 -11.39
N ARG A 218 -2.98 -17.28 -10.88
CA ARG A 218 -1.61 -16.76 -11.03
C ARG A 218 -1.20 -16.60 -12.49
N THR A 219 -1.52 -17.56 -13.36
CA THR A 219 -1.26 -17.43 -14.81
C THR A 219 -2.04 -16.27 -15.42
N ASN A 220 -3.30 -16.11 -15.04
CA ASN A 220 -4.17 -15.04 -15.56
C ASN A 220 -3.63 -13.65 -15.21
N ILE A 221 -3.28 -13.39 -13.94
CA ILE A 221 -2.78 -12.08 -13.52
C ILE A 221 -1.43 -11.74 -14.17
N VAL A 222 -0.57 -12.72 -14.42
CA VAL A 222 0.67 -12.51 -15.19
C VAL A 222 0.36 -12.16 -16.64
N SER A 223 -0.62 -12.84 -17.27
CA SER A 223 -1.02 -12.53 -18.65
C SER A 223 -1.59 -11.12 -18.78
N ARG A 224 -2.41 -10.69 -17.81
CA ARG A 224 -2.94 -9.31 -17.76
C ARG A 224 -1.83 -8.28 -17.60
N PHE A 225 -0.91 -8.50 -16.68
CA PHE A 225 0.29 -7.67 -16.51
C PHE A 225 1.05 -7.52 -17.82
N LEU A 226 1.37 -8.61 -18.49
CA LEU A 226 2.13 -8.59 -19.75
C LEU A 226 1.37 -7.82 -20.84
N GLU A 227 0.06 -7.98 -20.94
CA GLU A 227 -0.76 -7.26 -21.93
C GLU A 227 -0.80 -5.75 -21.65
N GLU A 228 -0.92 -5.35 -20.38
CA GLU A 228 -0.98 -3.93 -20.02
C GLU A 228 0.38 -3.22 -20.11
N THR A 229 1.49 -3.95 -19.96
CA THR A 229 2.83 -3.34 -19.90
C THR A 229 3.62 -3.43 -21.20
N LYS A 230 3.21 -4.28 -22.15
CA LYS A 230 4.00 -4.55 -23.39
C LYS A 230 4.32 -3.32 -24.23
N ASN A 231 3.45 -2.32 -24.25
CA ASN A 231 3.57 -1.13 -25.10
C ASN A 231 3.82 0.16 -24.29
N LEU A 232 4.12 0.06 -22.99
CA LEU A 232 4.44 1.24 -22.19
C LEU A 232 5.76 1.86 -22.70
N PRO A 233 5.85 3.21 -22.79
CA PRO A 233 7.06 3.91 -23.24
C PRO A 233 8.14 4.00 -22.13
N TYR A 234 7.96 3.28 -21.02
CA TYR A 234 8.87 3.22 -19.86
C TYR A 234 8.90 1.80 -19.30
N THR A 235 9.98 1.47 -18.59
CA THR A 235 10.07 0.22 -17.83
C THR A 235 9.33 0.34 -16.49
N VAL A 236 8.89 -0.79 -15.97
CA VAL A 236 8.20 -0.87 -14.68
C VAL A 236 9.02 -1.63 -13.64
N ARG A 237 8.85 -1.27 -12.37
CA ARG A 237 9.22 -2.08 -11.22
C ARG A 237 8.03 -2.93 -10.85
N VAL A 238 8.25 -4.22 -10.68
CA VAL A 238 7.22 -5.20 -10.34
C VAL A 238 7.39 -5.68 -8.92
N PHE A 239 6.28 -5.79 -8.20
CA PHE A 239 6.20 -6.36 -6.86
C PHE A 239 5.31 -7.60 -6.89
N LEU A 240 5.86 -8.73 -6.46
CA LEU A 240 5.12 -9.96 -6.24
C LEU A 240 4.93 -10.12 -4.73
N CYS A 241 3.69 -9.96 -4.27
CA CYS A 241 3.42 -9.92 -2.84
C CYS A 241 2.42 -11.00 -2.43
N GLY A 242 2.54 -11.43 -1.18
CA GLY A 242 1.65 -12.42 -0.60
C GLY A 242 1.36 -12.19 0.87
N THR A 243 0.47 -13.03 1.42
CA THR A 243 0.11 -13.04 2.84
C THR A 243 0.43 -14.42 3.42
N ASN A 244 1.41 -14.48 4.34
CA ASN A 244 1.82 -15.72 5.02
C ASN A 244 2.15 -16.89 4.07
N ASN A 245 2.78 -16.59 2.93
CA ASN A 245 3.11 -17.56 1.88
C ASN A 245 4.38 -17.17 1.10
N GLU A 246 5.37 -16.58 1.77
CA GLU A 246 6.59 -16.05 1.16
C GLU A 246 7.33 -17.11 0.32
N PRO A 247 7.54 -18.35 0.80
CA PRO A 247 8.23 -19.36 0.00
C PRO A 247 7.52 -19.69 -1.31
N GLU A 248 6.18 -19.64 -1.32
CA GLU A 248 5.36 -19.85 -2.51
C GLU A 248 5.45 -18.66 -3.48
N VAL A 249 5.52 -17.42 -2.95
CA VAL A 249 5.72 -16.20 -3.75
C VAL A 249 7.11 -16.21 -4.39
N GLU A 250 8.16 -16.58 -3.67
CA GLU A 250 9.52 -16.69 -4.20
C GLU A 250 9.62 -17.76 -5.30
N LYS A 251 9.03 -18.93 -5.10
CA LYS A 251 8.95 -19.98 -6.13
C LYS A 251 8.17 -19.49 -7.34
N TRP A 252 7.10 -18.74 -7.13
CA TRP A 252 6.33 -18.15 -8.22
C TRP A 252 7.16 -17.14 -8.99
N GLN A 253 7.88 -16.23 -8.32
CA GLN A 253 8.81 -15.28 -8.95
C GLN A 253 9.79 -16.02 -9.86
N GLN A 254 10.50 -17.03 -9.36
CA GLN A 254 11.45 -17.82 -10.13
C GLN A 254 10.81 -18.43 -11.39
N SER A 255 9.56 -18.89 -11.29
CA SER A 255 8.84 -19.54 -12.40
C SER A 255 8.37 -18.60 -13.50
N ILE A 256 8.26 -17.28 -13.23
CA ILE A 256 7.75 -16.30 -14.17
C ILE A 256 8.79 -15.27 -14.59
N GLN A 257 9.92 -15.17 -13.90
CA GLN A 257 10.93 -14.11 -14.11
C GLN A 257 11.37 -13.99 -15.58
N SER A 258 11.59 -15.10 -16.27
CA SER A 258 11.99 -15.13 -17.69
C SER A 258 10.87 -14.68 -18.65
N LYS A 259 9.63 -14.59 -18.17
CA LYS A 259 8.46 -14.19 -18.97
C LYS A 259 8.15 -12.69 -18.84
N LEU A 260 8.64 -12.06 -17.77
CA LEU A 260 8.37 -10.65 -17.51
C LEU A 260 9.19 -9.79 -18.46
N THR A 261 8.53 -9.07 -19.32
CA THR A 261 9.12 -8.13 -20.30
C THR A 261 8.84 -6.71 -19.88
N ASN A 262 9.65 -5.76 -20.35
CA ASN A 262 9.55 -4.32 -20.02
C ASN A 262 9.69 -4.02 -18.51
N VAL A 263 10.49 -4.82 -17.81
CA VAL A 263 10.67 -4.77 -16.34
C VAL A 263 12.10 -4.37 -16.01
N ALA A 264 12.26 -3.34 -15.18
CA ALA A 264 13.54 -2.90 -14.65
C ALA A 264 13.97 -3.70 -13.41
N ALA A 265 13.02 -4.04 -12.54
CA ALA A 265 13.26 -4.82 -11.33
C ALA A 265 12.03 -5.63 -10.93
N VAL A 266 12.27 -6.78 -10.27
CA VAL A 266 11.23 -7.61 -9.66
C VAL A 266 11.59 -7.83 -8.19
N GLU A 267 10.70 -7.44 -7.31
CA GLU A 267 10.85 -7.61 -5.86
C GLU A 267 9.73 -8.50 -5.31
N THR A 268 10.04 -9.27 -4.28
CA THR A 268 9.02 -9.95 -3.47
C THR A 268 8.73 -9.15 -2.21
N GLY A 269 7.49 -9.25 -1.72
CA GLY A 269 7.08 -8.54 -0.51
C GLY A 269 6.03 -9.31 0.30
N GLN A 270 6.07 -9.08 1.60
CA GLN A 270 5.06 -9.54 2.54
C GLN A 270 4.00 -8.46 2.72
N ILE A 271 2.73 -8.83 2.61
CA ILE A 271 1.60 -8.02 3.03
C ILE A 271 1.39 -8.24 4.53
N GLY A 272 1.46 -7.18 5.30
CA GLY A 272 1.38 -7.21 6.75
C GLY A 272 -0.05 -7.26 7.31
N PRO A 273 -0.17 -7.12 8.64
CA PRO A 273 -1.41 -7.31 9.41
C PRO A 273 -2.60 -6.48 8.94
N VAL A 274 -2.41 -5.18 8.68
CA VAL A 274 -3.52 -4.27 8.35
C VAL A 274 -4.22 -4.66 7.06
N VAL A 275 -3.47 -4.85 5.98
CA VAL A 275 -4.05 -5.29 4.70
C VAL A 275 -4.45 -6.77 4.78
N GLY A 276 -3.67 -7.59 5.49
CA GLY A 276 -3.96 -9.00 5.75
C GLY A 276 -5.28 -9.24 6.48
N ALA A 277 -5.69 -8.34 7.39
CA ALA A 277 -6.98 -8.40 8.08
C ALA A 277 -8.17 -8.38 7.10
N HIS A 278 -8.01 -7.70 5.97
CA HIS A 278 -9.05 -7.58 4.94
C HIS A 278 -8.92 -8.63 3.83
N LEU A 279 -7.72 -9.05 3.49
CA LEU A 279 -7.49 -10.00 2.39
C LEU A 279 -7.42 -11.47 2.82
N GLY A 280 -7.13 -11.73 4.10
CA GLY A 280 -6.86 -13.07 4.60
C GLY A 280 -5.46 -13.60 4.25
N SER A 281 -5.20 -14.87 4.56
CA SER A 281 -3.96 -15.56 4.21
C SER A 281 -4.00 -16.11 2.78
N GLY A 282 -2.81 -16.42 2.20
CA GLY A 282 -2.68 -17.10 0.91
C GLY A 282 -2.91 -16.21 -0.31
N VAL A 283 -2.83 -14.89 -0.15
CA VAL A 283 -2.89 -13.92 -1.26
C VAL A 283 -1.69 -14.09 -2.18
N PHE A 284 -1.92 -13.93 -3.49
CA PHE A 284 -0.89 -13.68 -4.48
C PHE A 284 -1.24 -12.41 -5.25
N SER A 285 -0.28 -11.50 -5.38
CA SER A 285 -0.47 -10.27 -6.13
C SER A 285 0.70 -9.97 -7.04
N ILE A 286 0.41 -9.35 -8.18
CA ILE A 286 1.36 -8.70 -9.06
C ILE A 286 0.99 -7.22 -9.13
N LEU A 287 1.90 -6.38 -8.70
CA LEU A 287 1.72 -4.93 -8.71
C LEU A 287 2.90 -4.32 -9.46
N TRP A 288 2.68 -3.20 -10.11
CA TRP A 288 3.75 -2.49 -10.81
C TRP A 288 3.57 -0.99 -10.76
N ILE A 289 4.68 -0.31 -10.96
CA ILE A 289 4.76 1.15 -11.05
C ILE A 289 5.90 1.51 -12.00
N LYS A 290 5.84 2.67 -12.65
CA LYS A 290 6.94 3.18 -13.46
C LYS A 290 8.24 3.21 -12.65
N GLU A 291 9.32 2.65 -13.24
CA GLU A 291 10.65 2.77 -12.66
C GLU A 291 11.14 4.22 -12.74
N VAL A 292 11.71 4.70 -11.64
CA VAL A 292 12.40 6.00 -11.59
C VAL A 292 13.89 5.75 -11.74
N ALA A 293 14.47 6.34 -12.79
CA ALA A 293 15.89 6.24 -13.10
C ALA A 293 16.77 6.90 -12.05
#